data_0936bdd69e6e854f22f390a9ecb3a408
#
_entry.id   0936bdd69e6e854f22f390a9ecb3a408
#
_cell.length_a   1.000
_cell.length_b   1.000
_cell.length_c   1.000
_cell.angle_alpha   90.00
_cell.angle_beta   90.00
_cell.angle_gamma   90.00
#
_symmetry.space_group_name_H-M   'P 1'
#
loop_
_entity.id
_entity.type
_entity.pdbx_description
1 polymer ?
#
loop_
_entity_poly.entity_id
_entity_poly.type
_entity_poly.pdbx_seq_one_letter_code
_entity_poly.pdbx_strand_id
1 'polypeptide(L)'
;MGHPLFSLSTKPDMRTRRYDHNNAWMEIRPSAEGLATVHDRDILIYCISQLMTAINAGRKVSRTLRFSGAELLTATNRMPTGRGYDLLRLALERLAGTRITTNIMTGNKEITRGFGLIDSFEIVRQSREGRMQEIEVTLSDWVFNAIESHEVLTLHRNYFRLRKPIERRQYELARKHCGRKPEWRISLDLLRRKVGTEVRELLPDTYHEARLQAPGWDVYELERQWRSWLDLSDLEPPRKPDAAFIGFCRKWTVRKGHG
;
A
#
# COMPACT_ATOMS: atom_id res chain seq x y z
N MET A 1 7.87 -9.69 2.35
CA MET A 1 6.73 -9.36 1.48
C MET A 1 7.21 -8.65 0.24
N GLY A 2 6.96 -9.22 -0.94
CA GLY A 2 7.33 -8.63 -2.21
C GLY A 2 6.24 -7.71 -2.80
N HIS A 3 4.98 -7.93 -2.42
CA HIS A 3 3.82 -7.24 -2.97
C HIS A 3 3.51 -5.92 -2.25
N PRO A 4 3.02 -4.90 -2.96
CA PRO A 4 2.65 -3.62 -2.38
C PRO A 4 1.32 -3.75 -1.60
N LEU A 5 1.41 -3.88 -0.27
CA LEU A 5 0.24 -3.93 0.61
C LEU A 5 -0.48 -2.58 0.72
N PHE A 6 0.29 -1.50 0.68
CA PHE A 6 -0.21 -0.14 0.89
C PHE A 6 -0.44 0.57 -0.44
N SER A 7 -1.50 1.38 -0.49
CA SER A 7 -1.76 2.22 -1.65
C SER A 7 -0.74 3.36 -1.75
N LEU A 8 -0.27 3.62 -2.97
CA LEU A 8 0.52 4.81 -3.29
C LEU A 8 -0.38 6.03 -3.60
N SER A 9 -1.69 5.83 -3.71
CA SER A 9 -2.64 6.91 -3.98
C SER A 9 -2.76 7.83 -2.78
N THR A 10 -2.88 9.13 -3.03
CA THR A 10 -3.28 10.13 -2.04
C THR A 10 -4.79 10.29 -1.93
N LYS A 11 -5.56 9.64 -2.83
CA LYS A 11 -7.01 9.56 -2.82
C LYS A 11 -7.44 8.17 -2.34
N PRO A 12 -8.65 8.00 -1.76
CA PRO A 12 -9.18 6.70 -1.40
C PRO A 12 -9.12 5.72 -2.59
N ASP A 13 -8.53 4.56 -2.39
CA ASP A 13 -8.48 3.47 -3.36
C ASP A 13 -9.40 2.36 -2.91
N MET A 14 -10.57 2.27 -3.54
CA MET A 14 -11.66 1.35 -3.17
C MET A 14 -11.55 -0.02 -3.84
N ARG A 15 -10.45 -0.31 -4.52
CA ARG A 15 -10.30 -1.55 -5.27
C ARG A 15 -9.69 -2.64 -4.43
N THR A 16 -10.24 -3.84 -4.60
CA THR A 16 -9.58 -5.07 -4.18
C THR A 16 -8.36 -5.30 -5.07
N ARG A 17 -7.23 -5.65 -4.44
CA ARG A 17 -5.99 -6.01 -5.14
C ARG A 17 -5.73 -7.49 -4.93
N ARG A 18 -5.37 -8.20 -6.00
CA ARG A 18 -4.98 -9.60 -5.92
C ARG A 18 -3.60 -9.80 -6.55
N TYR A 19 -2.79 -10.60 -5.90
CA TYR A 19 -1.46 -10.98 -6.34
C TYR A 19 -1.34 -12.50 -6.28
N ASP A 20 -0.99 -13.10 -7.40
CA ASP A 20 -0.77 -14.54 -7.51
C ASP A 20 0.70 -14.79 -7.86
N HIS A 21 1.36 -15.72 -7.18
CA HIS A 21 2.74 -16.10 -7.43
C HIS A 21 3.04 -17.51 -6.91
N ASN A 22 3.46 -18.43 -7.80
CA ASN A 22 3.89 -19.79 -7.44
C ASN A 22 2.92 -20.53 -6.50
N ASN A 23 1.65 -20.64 -6.89
CA ASN A 23 0.56 -21.25 -6.11
C ASN A 23 0.23 -20.54 -4.77
N ALA A 24 0.88 -19.42 -4.46
CA ALA A 24 0.49 -18.55 -3.38
C ALA A 24 -0.28 -17.37 -3.94
N TRP A 25 -1.32 -16.96 -3.23
CA TRP A 25 -2.07 -15.77 -3.57
C TRP A 25 -2.31 -14.87 -2.36
N MET A 26 -2.50 -13.61 -2.62
CA MET A 26 -2.83 -12.62 -1.62
C MET A 26 -3.88 -11.66 -2.18
N GLU A 27 -4.94 -11.44 -1.44
CA GLU A 27 -5.99 -10.50 -1.75
C GLU A 27 -6.04 -9.43 -0.66
N ILE A 28 -6.14 -8.17 -1.06
CA ILE A 28 -6.20 -7.01 -0.17
C ILE A 28 -7.47 -6.24 -0.48
N ARG A 29 -8.37 -6.19 0.48
CA ARG A 29 -9.66 -5.50 0.38
C ARG A 29 -9.62 -4.17 1.13
N PRO A 30 -10.17 -3.10 0.55
CA PRO A 30 -10.23 -1.79 1.20
C PRO A 30 -11.22 -1.77 2.37
N SER A 31 -11.02 -0.80 3.26
CA SER A 31 -12.05 -0.33 4.19
C SER A 31 -13.08 0.57 3.46
N ALA A 32 -14.10 1.04 4.18
CA ALA A 32 -15.01 2.08 3.68
C ALA A 32 -14.27 3.38 3.29
N GLU A 33 -13.13 3.66 3.94
CA GLU A 33 -12.26 4.82 3.67
C GLU A 33 -11.16 4.54 2.63
N GLY A 34 -11.23 3.40 1.94
CA GLY A 34 -10.24 2.93 0.98
C GLY A 34 -9.12 2.07 1.59
N LEU A 35 -8.17 1.67 0.74
CA LEU A 35 -7.00 0.92 1.16
C LEU A 35 -6.08 1.76 2.05
N ALA A 36 -5.47 1.12 3.05
CA ALA A 36 -4.39 1.73 3.81
C ALA A 36 -3.27 2.21 2.89
N THR A 37 -2.80 3.43 3.10
CA THR A 37 -1.77 4.09 2.28
C THR A 37 -0.37 3.93 2.88
N VAL A 38 0.66 4.20 2.09
CA VAL A 38 2.05 4.24 2.60
C VAL A 38 2.24 5.32 3.69
N HIS A 39 1.37 6.33 3.74
CA HIS A 39 1.38 7.33 4.80
C HIS A 39 0.71 6.83 6.08
N ASP A 40 -0.32 6.00 5.97
CA ASP A 40 -0.98 5.40 7.15
C ASP A 40 -0.05 4.40 7.84
N ARG A 41 0.84 3.76 7.08
CA ARG A 41 1.86 2.87 7.61
C ARG A 41 2.80 3.53 8.61
N ASP A 42 2.90 4.86 8.64
CA ASP A 42 3.70 5.57 9.64
C ASP A 42 3.27 5.24 11.06
N ILE A 43 1.97 4.97 11.29
CA ILE A 43 1.44 4.53 12.58
C ILE A 43 2.04 3.17 12.97
N LEU A 44 2.05 2.22 12.03
CA LEU A 44 2.66 0.90 12.28
C LEU A 44 4.16 1.00 12.52
N ILE A 45 4.87 1.84 11.76
CA ILE A 45 6.32 2.06 11.94
C ILE A 45 6.59 2.63 13.33
N TYR A 46 5.75 3.57 13.80
CA TYR A 46 5.85 4.12 15.14
C TYR A 46 5.64 3.04 16.20
N CYS A 47 4.55 2.25 16.11
CA CYS A 47 4.26 1.15 17.03
C CYS A 47 5.40 0.12 17.05
N ILE A 48 5.87 -0.31 15.87
CA ILE A 48 6.99 -1.24 15.73
C ILE A 48 8.25 -0.69 16.42
N SER A 49 8.56 0.60 16.23
CA SER A 49 9.72 1.23 16.85
C SER A 49 9.65 1.23 18.37
N GLN A 50 8.47 1.50 18.95
CA GLN A 50 8.24 1.47 20.39
C GLN A 50 8.43 0.05 20.95
N LEU A 51 7.85 -0.96 20.29
CA LEU A 51 7.97 -2.36 20.71
C LEU A 51 9.40 -2.87 20.58
N MET A 52 10.08 -2.59 19.47
CA MET A 52 11.49 -2.99 19.28
C MET A 52 12.41 -2.35 20.32
N THR A 53 12.17 -1.08 20.69
CA THR A 53 12.92 -0.41 21.77
C THR A 53 12.69 -1.11 23.12
N ALA A 54 11.45 -1.52 23.39
CA ALA A 54 11.12 -2.24 24.62
C ALA A 54 11.75 -3.65 24.65
N ILE A 55 11.64 -4.39 23.54
CA ILE A 55 12.25 -5.74 23.40
C ILE A 55 13.76 -5.68 23.56
N ASN A 56 14.43 -4.74 22.90
CA ASN A 56 15.88 -4.57 22.99
C ASN A 56 16.35 -4.17 24.40
N ALA A 57 15.46 -3.57 25.20
CA ALA A 57 15.69 -3.27 26.62
C ALA A 57 15.27 -4.42 27.56
N GLY A 58 14.92 -5.59 27.02
CA GLY A 58 14.51 -6.76 27.81
C GLY A 58 13.15 -6.62 28.51
N ARG A 59 12.33 -5.64 28.11
CA ARG A 59 11.00 -5.41 28.69
C ARG A 59 9.97 -6.31 28.03
N LYS A 60 9.01 -6.80 28.82
CA LYS A 60 7.83 -7.48 28.28
C LYS A 60 7.00 -6.50 27.43
N VAL A 61 6.52 -6.97 26.30
CA VAL A 61 5.70 -6.19 25.37
C VAL A 61 4.32 -6.78 25.23
N SER A 62 3.36 -5.96 24.83
CA SER A 62 2.00 -6.33 24.47
C SER A 62 1.71 -5.86 23.06
N ARG A 63 0.82 -6.54 22.36
CA ARG A 63 0.33 -6.10 21.04
C ARG A 63 -0.53 -4.84 21.11
N THR A 64 -0.98 -4.44 22.30
CA THR A 64 -1.71 -3.21 22.55
C THR A 64 -0.77 -2.14 23.06
N LEU A 65 -0.74 -1.00 22.37
CA LEU A 65 0.08 0.16 22.71
C LEU A 65 -0.82 1.36 22.97
N ARG A 66 -0.41 2.18 23.98
CA ARG A 66 -1.02 3.48 24.25
C ARG A 66 0.03 4.57 24.06
N PHE A 67 -0.36 5.65 23.40
CA PHE A 67 0.50 6.79 23.12
C PHE A 67 -0.30 8.06 22.86
N SER A 68 0.35 9.20 23.02
CA SER A 68 -0.23 10.50 22.68
C SER A 68 -0.34 10.67 21.16
N GLY A 69 -1.50 11.13 20.68
CA GLY A 69 -1.68 11.51 19.28
C GLY A 69 -0.70 12.60 18.82
N ALA A 70 -0.35 13.55 19.72
CA ALA A 70 0.63 14.60 19.43
C ALA A 70 2.06 14.04 19.25
N GLU A 71 2.45 13.09 20.11
CA GLU A 71 3.76 12.41 20.00
C GLU A 71 3.88 11.64 18.68
N LEU A 72 2.86 10.86 18.31
CA LEU A 72 2.85 10.13 17.06
C LEU A 72 2.99 11.09 15.86
N LEU A 73 2.18 12.16 15.81
CA LEU A 73 2.23 13.12 14.72
C LEU A 73 3.61 13.76 14.61
N THR A 74 4.18 14.19 15.74
CA THR A 74 5.52 14.80 15.80
C THR A 74 6.61 13.80 15.37
N ALA A 75 6.58 12.58 15.89
CA ALA A 75 7.53 11.53 15.56
C ALA A 75 7.51 11.14 14.08
N THR A 76 6.34 11.23 13.44
CA THR A 76 6.15 10.95 12.02
C THR A 76 6.27 12.19 11.12
N ASN A 77 6.84 13.29 11.64
CA ASN A 77 7.05 14.56 10.93
C ASN A 77 5.76 15.19 10.42
N ARG A 78 4.69 15.14 11.23
CA ARG A 78 3.39 15.74 10.98
C ARG A 78 3.05 16.79 12.04
N MET A 79 2.24 17.78 11.65
CA MET A 79 1.82 18.83 12.56
C MET A 79 0.64 18.35 13.44
N PRO A 80 0.68 18.52 14.78
CA PRO A 80 -0.41 18.19 15.69
C PRO A 80 -1.52 19.28 15.65
N THR A 81 -2.13 19.45 14.48
CA THR A 81 -3.24 20.37 14.22
C THR A 81 -4.56 19.62 14.10
N GLY A 82 -5.72 20.29 14.13
CA GLY A 82 -7.02 19.67 13.93
C GLY A 82 -7.05 18.79 12.70
N ARG A 83 -6.58 19.28 11.54
CA ARG A 83 -6.45 18.50 10.31
C ARG A 83 -5.52 17.30 10.47
N GLY A 84 -4.42 17.43 11.21
CA GLY A 84 -3.50 16.33 11.49
C GLY A 84 -4.20 15.18 12.24
N TYR A 85 -5.02 15.51 13.22
CA TYR A 85 -5.80 14.54 13.99
C TYR A 85 -6.93 13.89 13.17
N ASP A 86 -7.59 14.64 12.27
CA ASP A 86 -8.60 14.09 11.37
C ASP A 86 -7.99 13.08 10.41
N LEU A 87 -6.84 13.42 9.81
CA LEU A 87 -6.09 12.50 8.95
C LEU A 87 -5.59 11.26 9.70
N LEU A 88 -5.21 11.42 10.98
CA LEU A 88 -4.79 10.32 11.84
C LEU A 88 -5.96 9.36 12.13
N ARG A 89 -7.16 9.87 12.42
CA ARG A 89 -8.36 9.06 12.59
C ARG A 89 -8.68 8.26 11.32
N LEU A 90 -8.71 8.91 10.16
CA LEU A 90 -8.94 8.23 8.88
C LEU A 90 -7.86 7.17 8.57
N ALA A 91 -6.61 7.42 8.96
CA ALA A 91 -5.53 6.45 8.80
C ALA A 91 -5.75 5.20 9.68
N LEU A 92 -6.19 5.38 10.92
CA LEU A 92 -6.56 4.27 11.81
C LEU A 92 -7.73 3.46 11.26
N GLU A 93 -8.77 4.12 10.74
CA GLU A 93 -9.92 3.47 10.11
C GLU A 93 -9.50 2.65 8.88
N ARG A 94 -8.61 3.19 8.03
CA ARG A 94 -8.08 2.43 6.89
C ARG A 94 -7.22 1.24 7.31
N LEU A 95 -6.38 1.40 8.33
CA LEU A 95 -5.54 0.30 8.84
C LEU A 95 -6.37 -0.82 9.46
N ALA A 96 -7.40 -0.49 10.24
CA ALA A 96 -8.29 -1.47 10.85
C ALA A 96 -9.19 -2.17 9.82
N GLY A 97 -9.67 -1.42 8.83
CA GLY A 97 -10.61 -1.93 7.83
C GLY A 97 -9.96 -2.57 6.61
N THR A 98 -8.65 -2.34 6.35
CA THR A 98 -7.96 -3.04 5.26
C THR A 98 -7.76 -4.51 5.62
N ARG A 99 -8.39 -5.40 4.85
CA ARG A 99 -8.34 -6.85 5.08
C ARG A 99 -7.40 -7.53 4.10
N ILE A 100 -6.52 -8.35 4.62
CA ILE A 100 -5.58 -9.18 3.85
C ILE A 100 -6.03 -10.63 3.97
N THR A 101 -6.21 -11.30 2.84
CA THR A 101 -6.50 -12.74 2.78
C THR A 101 -5.42 -13.40 1.93
N THR A 102 -4.85 -14.50 2.40
CA THR A 102 -3.80 -15.22 1.69
C THR A 102 -3.88 -16.72 1.99
N ASN A 103 -3.41 -17.54 1.05
CA ASN A 103 -3.16 -18.94 1.31
C ASN A 103 -1.74 -19.13 1.87
N ILE A 104 -1.63 -20.05 2.80
CA ILE A 104 -0.36 -20.47 3.39
C ILE A 104 -0.27 -21.99 3.23
N MET A 105 0.79 -22.44 2.56
CA MET A 105 1.10 -23.87 2.47
C MET A 105 1.87 -24.29 3.72
N THR A 106 1.34 -25.27 4.45
CA THR A 106 2.00 -25.85 5.62
C THR A 106 1.99 -27.37 5.47
N GLY A 107 3.14 -27.93 5.09
CA GLY A 107 3.22 -29.34 4.68
C GLY A 107 2.31 -29.60 3.47
N ASN A 108 1.42 -30.59 3.59
CA ASN A 108 0.46 -30.94 2.53
C ASN A 108 -0.91 -30.25 2.67
N LYS A 109 -1.03 -29.22 3.52
CA LYS A 109 -2.28 -28.51 3.74
C LYS A 109 -2.16 -27.07 3.27
N GLU A 110 -3.15 -26.61 2.53
CA GLU A 110 -3.38 -25.20 2.24
C GLU A 110 -4.31 -24.61 3.29
N ILE A 111 -3.88 -23.51 3.91
CA ILE A 111 -4.68 -22.81 4.92
C ILE A 111 -4.93 -21.40 4.40
N THR A 112 -6.19 -21.05 4.17
CA THR A 112 -6.58 -19.67 3.88
C THR A 112 -6.73 -18.89 5.18
N ARG A 113 -5.98 -17.80 5.31
CA ARG A 113 -6.04 -16.88 6.46
C ARG A 113 -6.43 -15.48 6.03
N GLY A 114 -7.35 -14.88 6.81
CA GLY A 114 -7.73 -13.48 6.67
C GLY A 114 -7.42 -12.70 7.94
N PHE A 115 -6.69 -11.57 7.83
CA PHE A 115 -6.30 -10.73 8.96
C PHE A 115 -6.25 -9.25 8.56
N GLY A 116 -6.26 -8.36 9.57
CA GLY A 116 -6.00 -6.93 9.41
C GLY A 116 -4.55 -6.58 9.67
N LEU A 117 -4.21 -5.31 9.57
CA LEU A 117 -2.93 -4.76 10.02
C LEU A 117 -2.98 -4.40 11.50
N ILE A 118 -4.10 -3.84 11.94
CA ILE A 118 -4.47 -3.66 13.35
C ILE A 118 -5.82 -4.32 13.58
N ASP A 119 -6.04 -4.83 14.79
CA ASP A 119 -7.30 -5.47 15.16
C ASP A 119 -8.32 -4.45 15.65
N SER A 120 -7.87 -3.48 16.43
CA SER A 120 -8.70 -2.41 16.96
C SER A 120 -7.89 -1.16 17.26
N PHE A 121 -8.60 -0.05 17.41
CA PHE A 121 -8.06 1.21 17.96
C PHE A 121 -9.11 1.93 18.81
N GLU A 122 -8.64 2.69 19.78
CA GLU A 122 -9.45 3.59 20.58
C GLU A 122 -8.84 5.00 20.54
N ILE A 123 -9.70 6.01 20.51
CA ILE A 123 -9.32 7.41 20.56
C ILE A 123 -9.98 8.05 21.75
N VAL A 124 -9.17 8.41 22.74
CA VAL A 124 -9.65 9.11 23.93
C VAL A 124 -9.60 10.62 23.69
N ARG A 125 -10.73 11.30 23.84
CA ARG A 125 -10.85 12.75 23.70
C ARG A 125 -11.23 13.39 25.04
N GLN A 126 -10.65 14.55 25.30
CA GLN A 126 -11.05 15.32 26.47
C GLN A 126 -12.41 15.98 26.22
N SER A 127 -13.37 15.79 27.15
CA SER A 127 -14.79 16.16 26.97
C SER A 127 -15.04 17.66 26.77
N ARG A 128 -14.16 18.55 27.29
CA ARG A 128 -14.36 20.01 27.22
C ARG A 128 -13.77 20.67 25.97
N GLU A 129 -12.76 20.11 25.32
CA GLU A 129 -12.10 20.77 24.19
C GLU A 129 -12.05 19.89 22.92
N GLY A 130 -12.58 18.68 22.96
CA GLY A 130 -12.60 17.74 21.83
C GLY A 130 -11.23 17.31 21.31
N ARG A 131 -10.15 17.66 22.00
CA ARG A 131 -8.79 17.29 21.61
C ARG A 131 -8.53 15.81 21.81
N MET A 132 -7.97 15.19 20.79
CA MET A 132 -7.48 13.82 20.89
C MET A 132 -6.27 13.81 21.83
N GLN A 133 -6.37 13.11 22.94
CA GLN A 133 -5.29 13.04 23.93
C GLN A 133 -4.49 11.75 23.79
N GLU A 134 -5.16 10.64 23.78
CA GLU A 134 -4.55 9.32 23.84
C GLU A 134 -5.15 8.44 22.75
N ILE A 135 -4.31 7.59 22.20
CA ILE A 135 -4.67 6.57 21.21
C ILE A 135 -4.21 5.24 21.75
N GLU A 136 -5.08 4.26 21.73
CA GLU A 136 -4.74 2.88 21.93
C GLU A 136 -4.84 2.16 20.58
N VAL A 137 -3.83 1.37 20.24
CA VAL A 137 -3.80 0.54 19.03
C VAL A 137 -3.45 -0.88 19.41
N THR A 138 -4.30 -1.83 19.02
CA THR A 138 -4.02 -3.26 19.11
C THR A 138 -3.57 -3.77 17.75
N LEU A 139 -2.30 -4.16 17.65
CA LEU A 139 -1.75 -4.76 16.44
C LEU A 139 -2.35 -6.14 16.21
N SER A 140 -2.50 -6.54 14.95
CA SER A 140 -2.89 -7.92 14.64
C SER A 140 -1.79 -8.90 15.06
N ASP A 141 -2.19 -10.13 15.39
CA ASP A 141 -1.24 -11.19 15.74
C ASP A 141 -0.17 -11.38 14.68
N TRP A 142 -0.53 -11.22 13.40
CA TRP A 142 0.41 -11.34 12.30
C TRP A 142 1.53 -10.28 12.34
N VAL A 143 1.18 -9.02 12.61
CA VAL A 143 2.16 -7.93 12.76
C VAL A 143 2.98 -8.12 14.02
N PHE A 144 2.34 -8.48 15.14
CA PHE A 144 3.01 -8.66 16.42
C PHE A 144 4.00 -9.82 16.41
N ASN A 145 3.63 -10.97 15.84
CA ASN A 145 4.54 -12.11 15.69
C ASN A 145 5.77 -11.77 14.82
N ALA A 146 5.60 -10.96 13.76
CA ALA A 146 6.73 -10.51 12.95
C ALA A 146 7.69 -9.60 13.75
N ILE A 147 7.17 -8.83 14.72
CA ILE A 147 7.99 -7.99 15.62
C ILE A 147 8.76 -8.88 16.60
N GLU A 148 8.10 -9.81 17.26
CA GLU A 148 8.74 -10.75 18.21
C GLU A 148 9.81 -11.61 17.53
N SER A 149 9.57 -12.01 16.28
CA SER A 149 10.53 -12.77 15.46
C SER A 149 11.65 -11.89 14.86
N HIS A 150 11.71 -10.61 15.16
CA HIS A 150 12.67 -9.64 14.58
C HIS A 150 12.60 -9.57 13.03
N GLU A 151 11.47 -9.92 12.41
CA GLU A 151 11.26 -9.87 10.96
C GLU A 151 10.82 -8.49 10.47
N VAL A 152 11.27 -7.44 11.14
CA VAL A 152 10.91 -6.06 10.84
C VAL A 152 12.08 -5.28 10.25
N LEU A 153 11.77 -4.37 9.33
CA LEU A 153 12.77 -3.56 8.66
C LEU A 153 13.06 -2.29 9.47
N THR A 154 14.30 -2.10 9.86
CA THR A 154 14.74 -0.85 10.48
C THR A 154 14.86 0.25 9.44
N LEU A 155 14.12 1.33 9.63
CA LEU A 155 14.13 2.51 8.78
C LEU A 155 14.87 3.68 9.46
N HIS A 156 15.55 4.50 8.69
CA HIS A 156 16.19 5.71 9.21
C HIS A 156 15.13 6.76 9.54
N ARG A 157 15.33 7.55 10.60
CA ARG A 157 14.36 8.61 11.02
C ARG A 157 14.00 9.60 9.91
N ASN A 158 14.89 9.85 8.96
CA ASN A 158 14.62 10.74 7.82
C ASN A 158 13.62 10.15 6.82
N TYR A 159 13.21 8.89 6.95
CA TYR A 159 12.16 8.28 6.14
C TYR A 159 10.87 9.12 6.16
N PHE A 160 10.48 9.64 7.31
CA PHE A 160 9.27 10.47 7.45
C PHE A 160 9.36 11.83 6.74
N ARG A 161 10.55 12.25 6.27
CA ARG A 161 10.72 13.46 5.45
C ARG A 161 10.42 13.21 3.97
N LEU A 162 10.38 11.95 3.52
CA LEU A 162 9.97 11.60 2.17
C LEU A 162 8.48 11.89 1.99
N ARG A 163 8.16 12.80 1.09
CA ARG A 163 6.77 13.26 0.90
C ARG A 163 6.02 12.45 -0.14
N LYS A 164 6.72 11.95 -1.18
CA LYS A 164 6.09 11.20 -2.27
C LYS A 164 5.95 9.74 -1.89
N PRO A 165 4.76 9.14 -2.06
CA PRO A 165 4.52 7.72 -1.79
C PRO A 165 5.52 6.79 -2.49
N ILE A 166 5.87 7.08 -3.74
CA ILE A 166 6.82 6.30 -4.53
C ILE A 166 8.24 6.32 -3.92
N GLU A 167 8.70 7.49 -3.45
CA GLU A 167 10.03 7.62 -2.81
C GLU A 167 10.12 6.75 -1.55
N ARG A 168 9.05 6.74 -0.74
CA ARG A 168 8.94 5.89 0.44
C ARG A 168 9.05 4.42 0.08
N ARG A 169 8.29 3.99 -0.93
CA ARG A 169 8.30 2.60 -1.38
C ARG A 169 9.63 2.18 -1.97
N GLN A 170 10.27 3.03 -2.76
CA GLN A 170 11.61 2.78 -3.29
C GLN A 170 12.66 2.67 -2.18
N TYR A 171 12.62 3.57 -1.21
CA TYR A 171 13.50 3.51 -0.05
C TYR A 171 13.38 2.19 0.72
N GLU A 172 12.16 1.71 0.96
CA GLU A 172 11.91 0.45 1.66
C GLU A 172 12.41 -0.76 0.89
N LEU A 173 12.19 -0.79 -0.42
CA LEU A 173 12.71 -1.85 -1.29
C LEU A 173 14.24 -1.84 -1.27
N ALA A 174 14.84 -0.67 -1.46
CA ALA A 174 16.28 -0.51 -1.41
C ALA A 174 16.83 -0.98 -0.05
N ARG A 175 16.25 -0.50 1.06
CA ARG A 175 16.66 -0.88 2.41
C ARG A 175 16.55 -2.38 2.68
N LYS A 176 15.47 -3.02 2.20
CA LYS A 176 15.24 -4.46 2.33
C LYS A 176 16.27 -5.28 1.56
N HIS A 177 16.54 -4.90 0.31
CA HIS A 177 17.36 -5.72 -0.60
C HIS A 177 18.85 -5.40 -0.55
N CYS A 178 19.20 -4.13 -0.32
CA CYS A 178 20.59 -3.71 -0.12
C CYS A 178 21.14 -4.22 1.22
N GLY A 179 20.34 -4.07 2.31
CA GLY A 179 20.78 -4.47 3.65
C GLY A 179 22.07 -3.79 4.07
N ARG A 180 23.15 -4.58 4.23
CA ARG A 180 24.52 -4.12 4.55
C ARG A 180 25.45 -4.03 3.31
N LYS A 181 24.95 -4.42 2.12
CA LYS A 181 25.71 -4.36 0.89
C LYS A 181 25.85 -2.90 0.42
N PRO A 182 26.93 -2.53 -0.27
CA PRO A 182 27.15 -1.17 -0.76
C PRO A 182 26.16 -0.81 -1.90
N GLU A 183 25.68 -1.78 -2.64
CA GLU A 183 24.76 -1.57 -3.77
C GLU A 183 23.72 -2.70 -3.90
N TRP A 184 22.63 -2.37 -4.56
CA TRP A 184 21.61 -3.31 -5.01
C TRP A 184 21.19 -2.93 -6.43
N ARG A 185 21.24 -3.90 -7.34
CA ARG A 185 20.85 -3.70 -8.74
C ARG A 185 19.54 -4.41 -9.02
N ILE A 186 18.68 -3.73 -9.73
CA ILE A 186 17.36 -4.23 -10.14
C ILE A 186 17.03 -3.68 -11.52
N SER A 187 16.37 -4.46 -12.38
CA SER A 187 15.86 -3.96 -13.64
C SER A 187 14.71 -2.96 -13.39
N LEU A 188 14.57 -1.98 -14.27
CA LEU A 188 13.51 -0.96 -14.14
C LEU A 188 12.12 -1.59 -14.13
N ASP A 189 11.87 -2.59 -14.96
CA ASP A 189 10.58 -3.28 -15.04
C ASP A 189 10.24 -4.02 -13.74
N LEU A 190 11.23 -4.70 -13.15
CA LEU A 190 11.02 -5.36 -11.86
C LEU A 190 10.83 -4.35 -10.74
N LEU A 191 11.53 -3.20 -10.79
CA LEU A 191 11.35 -2.11 -9.83
C LEU A 191 9.93 -1.54 -9.93
N ARG A 192 9.44 -1.24 -11.14
CA ARG A 192 8.07 -0.76 -11.39
C ARG A 192 7.03 -1.70 -10.79
N ARG A 193 7.13 -3.02 -11.06
CA ARG A 193 6.25 -4.04 -10.46
C ARG A 193 6.31 -4.06 -8.94
N LYS A 194 7.51 -4.04 -8.35
CA LYS A 194 7.69 -4.06 -6.89
C LYS A 194 7.22 -2.78 -6.20
N VAL A 195 7.35 -1.65 -6.86
CA VAL A 195 6.85 -0.36 -6.36
C VAL A 195 5.32 -0.30 -6.45
N GLY A 196 4.70 -0.97 -7.42
CA GLY A 196 3.26 -0.92 -7.67
C GLY A 196 2.85 0.26 -8.54
N THR A 197 3.73 0.68 -9.46
CA THR A 197 3.47 1.73 -10.46
C THR A 197 3.03 1.17 -11.80
N GLU A 198 2.77 -0.12 -11.89
CA GLU A 198 2.18 -0.72 -13.09
C GLU A 198 0.85 -0.04 -13.41
N VAL A 199 0.61 0.13 -14.69
CA VAL A 199 -0.68 0.61 -15.18
C VAL A 199 -1.74 -0.36 -14.69
N ARG A 200 -2.69 0.18 -13.99
CA ARG A 200 -3.82 -0.46 -13.37
C ARG A 200 -4.52 -1.43 -14.32
N GLU A 201 -5.04 -2.55 -13.80
CA GLU A 201 -6.05 -3.33 -14.53
C GLU A 201 -7.22 -2.42 -14.92
N LEU A 202 -7.63 -2.52 -16.16
CA LEU A 202 -8.75 -1.76 -16.68
C LEU A 202 -10.07 -2.33 -16.14
N LEU A 203 -11.04 -1.47 -15.93
CA LEU A 203 -12.37 -1.89 -15.51
C LEU A 203 -13.03 -2.73 -16.60
N PRO A 204 -13.88 -3.71 -16.26
CA PRO A 204 -14.62 -4.50 -17.27
C PRO A 204 -15.39 -3.64 -18.28
N ASP A 205 -16.03 -2.55 -17.82
CA ASP A 205 -16.76 -1.61 -18.67
C ASP A 205 -15.85 -0.89 -19.67
N THR A 206 -14.58 -0.72 -19.35
CA THR A 206 -13.58 -0.12 -20.24
C THR A 206 -13.39 -0.92 -21.53
N TYR A 207 -13.42 -2.26 -21.43
CA TYR A 207 -13.31 -3.12 -22.61
C TYR A 207 -14.56 -3.05 -23.50
N HIS A 208 -15.74 -2.84 -22.90
CA HIS A 208 -16.95 -2.61 -23.66
C HIS A 208 -16.85 -1.29 -24.45
N GLU A 209 -16.47 -0.23 -23.79
CA GLU A 209 -16.26 1.09 -24.41
C GLU A 209 -15.14 1.07 -25.47
N ALA A 210 -14.03 0.38 -25.20
CA ALA A 210 -12.92 0.22 -26.13
C ALA A 210 -13.35 -0.48 -27.43
N ARG A 211 -14.24 -1.51 -27.37
CA ARG A 211 -14.80 -2.16 -28.55
C ARG A 211 -15.61 -1.21 -29.43
N LEU A 212 -16.34 -0.28 -28.81
CA LEU A 212 -17.08 0.75 -29.56
C LEU A 212 -16.15 1.74 -30.25
N GLN A 213 -14.98 2.03 -29.66
CA GLN A 213 -14.00 2.98 -30.21
C GLN A 213 -13.04 2.33 -31.23
N ALA A 214 -12.89 1.02 -31.20
CA ALA A 214 -12.03 0.25 -32.12
C ALA A 214 -12.76 -0.98 -32.67
N PRO A 215 -13.83 -0.78 -33.48
CA PRO A 215 -14.59 -1.88 -34.04
C PRO A 215 -13.71 -2.75 -34.96
N GLY A 216 -13.85 -4.07 -34.82
CA GLY A 216 -13.08 -5.05 -35.58
C GLY A 216 -11.71 -5.38 -35.01
N TRP A 217 -11.23 -4.64 -34.03
CA TRP A 217 -9.94 -4.91 -33.36
C TRP A 217 -10.11 -5.72 -32.08
N ASP A 218 -9.13 -6.63 -31.81
CA ASP A 218 -9.04 -7.32 -30.53
C ASP A 218 -8.59 -6.33 -29.45
N VAL A 219 -9.50 -5.97 -28.55
CA VAL A 219 -9.25 -4.98 -27.49
C VAL A 219 -8.20 -5.44 -26.47
N TYR A 220 -8.00 -6.75 -26.29
CA TYR A 220 -6.98 -7.29 -25.40
C TYR A 220 -5.59 -7.20 -26.05
N GLU A 221 -5.52 -7.36 -27.38
CA GLU A 221 -4.29 -7.11 -28.13
C GLU A 221 -3.95 -5.62 -28.13
N LEU A 222 -4.93 -4.76 -28.31
CA LEU A 222 -4.74 -3.30 -28.19
C LEU A 222 -4.27 -2.88 -26.80
N GLU A 223 -4.78 -3.53 -25.77
CA GLU A 223 -4.29 -3.29 -24.39
C GLU A 223 -2.83 -3.70 -24.23
N ARG A 224 -2.42 -4.88 -24.73
CA ARG A 224 -1.01 -5.31 -24.70
C ARG A 224 -0.10 -4.31 -25.40
N GLN A 225 -0.49 -3.84 -26.57
CA GLN A 225 0.27 -2.85 -27.34
C GLN A 225 0.32 -1.49 -26.64
N TRP A 226 -0.78 -1.04 -26.05
CA TRP A 226 -0.84 0.18 -25.26
C TRP A 226 0.05 0.11 -24.02
N ARG A 227 0.03 -1.00 -23.30
CA ARG A 227 0.91 -1.23 -22.13
C ARG A 227 2.38 -1.27 -22.55
N SER A 228 2.71 -2.00 -23.61
CA SER A 228 4.07 -2.00 -24.16
C SER A 228 4.54 -0.63 -24.59
N TRP A 229 3.66 0.16 -25.21
CA TRP A 229 3.96 1.53 -25.57
C TRP A 229 4.20 2.43 -24.35
N LEU A 230 3.40 2.29 -23.28
CA LEU A 230 3.61 3.03 -22.03
C LEU A 230 4.95 2.65 -21.37
N ASP A 231 5.30 1.38 -21.40
CA ASP A 231 6.56 0.89 -20.82
C ASP A 231 7.80 1.38 -21.59
N LEU A 232 7.67 1.57 -22.90
CA LEU A 232 8.73 2.09 -23.78
C LEU A 232 8.82 3.61 -23.81
N SER A 233 7.71 4.27 -23.45
CA SER A 233 7.64 5.73 -23.45
C SER A 233 7.98 6.25 -22.08
N ASP A 234 9.06 6.74 -21.68
CA ASP A 234 9.41 7.30 -20.34
C ASP A 234 8.34 8.23 -19.71
N LEU A 235 7.07 8.00 -20.04
CA LEU A 235 5.92 8.75 -19.55
C LEU A 235 5.46 8.22 -18.18
N GLU A 236 5.04 9.12 -17.30
CA GLU A 236 4.35 8.72 -16.08
C GLU A 236 3.07 7.91 -16.42
N PRO A 237 2.79 6.82 -15.65
CA PRO A 237 1.56 6.07 -15.82
C PRO A 237 0.34 6.99 -15.78
N PRO A 238 -0.64 6.81 -16.69
CA PRO A 238 -1.77 7.70 -16.77
C PRO A 238 -2.59 7.68 -15.47
N ARG A 239 -2.97 8.84 -14.97
CA ARG A 239 -3.80 8.99 -13.76
C ARG A 239 -5.19 8.33 -13.89
N LYS A 240 -5.69 8.23 -15.14
CA LYS A 240 -6.97 7.58 -15.50
C LYS A 240 -6.69 6.58 -16.61
N PRO A 241 -6.22 5.36 -16.28
CA PRO A 241 -5.83 4.36 -17.27
C PRO A 241 -6.99 3.96 -18.19
N ASP A 242 -8.21 3.82 -17.67
CA ASP A 242 -9.39 3.50 -18.45
C ASP A 242 -9.63 4.52 -19.58
N ALA A 243 -9.68 5.80 -19.23
CA ALA A 243 -9.86 6.87 -20.22
C ALA A 243 -8.68 6.99 -21.19
N ALA A 244 -7.45 6.73 -20.69
CA ALA A 244 -6.25 6.76 -21.52
C ALA A 244 -6.23 5.61 -22.54
N PHE A 245 -6.65 4.41 -22.14
CA PHE A 245 -6.76 3.26 -23.03
C PHE A 245 -7.85 3.46 -24.07
N ILE A 246 -9.04 3.93 -23.67
CA ILE A 246 -10.11 4.28 -24.61
C ILE A 246 -9.62 5.31 -25.63
N GLY A 247 -8.90 6.34 -25.19
CA GLY A 247 -8.27 7.33 -26.05
C GLY A 247 -7.22 6.75 -26.99
N PHE A 248 -6.45 5.76 -26.56
CA PHE A 248 -5.51 5.02 -27.39
C PHE A 248 -6.25 4.23 -28.49
N CYS A 249 -7.29 3.47 -28.14
CA CYS A 249 -8.12 2.71 -29.07
C CYS A 249 -8.70 3.62 -30.18
N ARG A 250 -9.24 4.76 -29.80
CA ARG A 250 -9.74 5.77 -30.75
C ARG A 250 -8.67 6.25 -31.73
N LYS A 251 -7.49 6.61 -31.22
CA LYS A 251 -6.36 7.05 -32.05
C LYS A 251 -5.82 5.94 -32.94
N TRP A 252 -5.86 4.70 -32.46
CA TRP A 252 -5.46 3.53 -33.22
C TRP A 252 -6.31 3.33 -34.46
N THR A 253 -7.64 3.38 -34.30
CA THR A 253 -8.59 3.26 -35.41
C THR A 253 -8.42 4.36 -36.46
N VAL A 254 -8.17 5.60 -36.02
CA VAL A 254 -7.89 6.71 -36.94
C VAL A 254 -6.62 6.49 -37.75
N ARG A 255 -5.59 5.85 -37.19
CA ARG A 255 -4.31 5.62 -37.86
C ARG A 255 -4.29 4.36 -38.74
N LYS A 256 -4.99 3.32 -38.35
CA LYS A 256 -4.91 1.98 -38.95
C LYS A 256 -6.18 1.56 -39.71
N GLY A 257 -7.24 2.35 -39.62
CA GLY A 257 -8.54 1.99 -40.17
C GLY A 257 -9.33 1.05 -39.26
N HIS A 258 -10.49 0.59 -39.76
CA HIS A 258 -11.26 -0.45 -39.05
C HIS A 258 -10.57 -1.79 -39.30
N GLY A 259 -10.46 -2.62 -38.27
CA GLY A 259 -9.86 -3.96 -38.30
C GLY A 259 -10.73 -4.99 -39.02
#